data_0ad73ff39ac0551251293f99154f681c
#
_entry.id   0ad73ff39ac0551251293f99154f681c
#
_cell.length_a   1.000
_cell.length_b   1.000
_cell.length_c   1.000
_cell.angle_alpha   90.00
_cell.angle_beta   90.00
_cell.angle_gamma   90.00
#
_symmetry.space_group_name_H-M   'P 1'
#
loop_
_entity.id
_entity.type
_entity.pdbx_description
1 polymer ?
#
loop_
_entity_poly.entity_id
_entity_poly.type
_entity_poly.pdbx_seq_one_letter_code
_entity_poly.pdbx_strand_id
1 'polypeptide(L)'
;MEPPPQEPSQIIVLLLAAVIGVGGGLILSLAQWRVLRREGPGALWWLPANALAWAIGMPWIFWLVGVTVGEHQTASAYVLFVAGLGVAGALVGAVHGAFLVRVLAPKWRAA
;
A
#
# COMPACT_ATOMS: atom_id res chain seq x y z
N MET A 1 -35.70 5.67 -20.88
CA MET A 1 -34.84 4.70 -20.19
C MET A 1 -33.40 5.25 -20.22
N GLU A 2 -32.87 5.58 -19.07
CA GLU A 2 -31.50 6.04 -19.00
C GLU A 2 -30.53 4.88 -19.30
N PRO A 3 -29.44 5.10 -20.04
CA PRO A 3 -28.45 4.07 -20.25
C PRO A 3 -27.85 3.69 -18.89
N PRO A 4 -27.46 2.42 -18.69
CA PRO A 4 -26.82 2.01 -17.44
C PRO A 4 -25.56 2.84 -17.20
N PRO A 5 -25.24 3.17 -15.94
CA PRO A 5 -24.04 3.91 -15.62
C PRO A 5 -22.82 3.15 -16.15
N GLN A 6 -21.99 3.85 -16.91
CA GLN A 6 -20.75 3.25 -17.43
C GLN A 6 -19.77 3.06 -16.29
N GLU A 7 -19.25 1.86 -16.16
CA GLU A 7 -18.17 1.59 -15.22
C GLU A 7 -16.91 2.38 -15.63
N PRO A 8 -16.20 2.96 -14.65
CA PRO A 8 -14.95 3.65 -14.95
C PRO A 8 -13.91 2.67 -15.53
N SER A 9 -13.02 3.16 -16.40
CA SER A 9 -11.95 2.33 -16.95
C SER A 9 -11.05 1.80 -15.82
N GLN A 10 -10.46 0.63 -16.02
CA GLN A 10 -9.55 0.03 -15.04
C GLN A 10 -8.38 0.95 -14.68
N ILE A 11 -7.85 1.71 -15.64
CA ILE A 11 -6.78 2.69 -15.37
C ILE A 11 -7.24 3.76 -14.39
N ILE A 12 -8.46 4.30 -14.57
CA ILE A 12 -9.02 5.29 -13.64
C ILE A 12 -9.19 4.69 -12.24
N VAL A 13 -9.69 3.48 -12.13
CA VAL A 13 -9.83 2.78 -10.85
C VAL A 13 -8.48 2.61 -10.16
N LEU A 14 -7.45 2.19 -10.88
CA LEU A 14 -6.10 2.01 -10.33
C LEU A 14 -5.45 3.35 -9.92
N LEU A 15 -5.67 4.41 -10.68
CA LEU A 15 -5.19 5.76 -10.33
C LEU A 15 -5.88 6.30 -9.08
N LEU A 16 -7.20 6.11 -8.96
CA LEU A 16 -7.94 6.48 -7.76
C LEU A 16 -7.49 5.66 -6.55
N ALA A 17 -7.22 4.37 -6.73
CA ALA A 17 -6.66 3.51 -5.69
C ALA A 17 -5.28 4.01 -5.23
N ALA A 18 -4.43 4.46 -6.14
CA ALA A 18 -3.14 5.05 -5.80
C ALA A 18 -3.30 6.34 -4.98
N VAL A 19 -4.24 7.22 -5.35
CA VAL A 19 -4.56 8.44 -4.59
C VAL A 19 -5.06 8.11 -3.19
N ILE A 20 -5.96 7.14 -3.06
CA ILE A 20 -6.46 6.65 -1.77
C ILE A 20 -5.29 6.07 -0.95
N GLY A 21 -4.39 5.34 -1.59
CA GLY A 21 -3.19 4.79 -0.96
C GLY A 21 -2.27 5.86 -0.40
N VAL A 22 -1.99 6.91 -1.18
CA VAL A 22 -1.21 8.07 -0.71
C VAL A 22 -1.88 8.72 0.48
N GLY A 23 -3.17 9.05 0.38
CA GLY A 23 -3.92 9.70 1.46
C GLY A 23 -3.97 8.86 2.72
N GLY A 24 -4.34 7.59 2.62
CA GLY A 24 -4.38 6.64 3.74
C GLY A 24 -2.99 6.41 4.34
N GLY A 25 -1.97 6.25 3.49
CA GLY A 25 -0.59 6.10 3.91
C GLY A 25 -0.08 7.31 4.68
N LEU A 26 -0.41 8.53 4.26
CA LEU A 26 -0.05 9.76 4.98
C LEU A 26 -0.74 9.85 6.34
N ILE A 27 -2.03 9.52 6.42
CA ILE A 27 -2.78 9.54 7.69
C ILE A 27 -2.19 8.54 8.68
N LEU A 28 -1.94 7.30 8.25
CA LEU A 28 -1.33 6.27 9.08
C LEU A 28 0.09 6.67 9.50
N SER A 29 0.87 7.24 8.60
CA SER A 29 2.25 7.63 8.87
C SER A 29 2.35 8.78 9.86
N LEU A 30 1.40 9.69 9.90
CA LEU A 30 1.35 10.76 10.91
C LEU A 30 1.23 10.19 12.33
N ALA A 31 0.38 9.17 12.51
CA ALA A 31 0.24 8.49 13.79
C ALA A 31 1.53 7.75 14.18
N GLN A 32 2.13 7.03 13.24
CA GLN A 32 3.37 6.29 13.45
C GLN A 32 4.59 7.21 13.65
N TRP A 33 4.64 8.32 12.90
CA TRP A 33 5.70 9.31 13.03
C TRP A 33 5.79 9.90 14.44
N ARG A 34 4.68 10.06 15.13
CA ARG A 34 4.68 10.52 16.54
C ARG A 34 5.58 9.66 17.44
N VAL A 35 5.66 8.38 17.15
CA VAL A 35 6.55 7.46 17.87
C VAL A 35 7.97 7.52 17.28
N LEU A 36 8.09 7.40 15.95
CA LEU A 36 9.37 7.36 15.25
C LEU A 36 10.19 8.64 15.36
N ARG A 37 9.55 9.80 15.57
CA ARG A 37 10.26 11.08 15.72
C ARG A 37 11.26 11.09 16.88
N ARG A 38 11.06 10.20 17.84
CA ARG A 38 12.00 10.01 18.97
C ARG A 38 13.34 9.45 18.52
N GLU A 39 13.36 8.79 17.36
CA GLU A 39 14.56 8.18 16.76
C GLU A 39 15.41 9.19 15.99
N GLY A 40 14.96 10.41 15.79
CA GLY A 40 15.72 11.49 15.17
C GLY A 40 15.00 12.15 13.98
N PRO A 41 15.63 13.18 13.37
CA PRO A 41 15.02 13.97 12.30
C PRO A 41 14.76 13.16 11.02
N GLY A 42 15.51 12.10 10.77
CA GLY A 42 15.30 11.20 9.63
C GLY A 42 13.95 10.48 9.65
N ALA A 43 13.29 10.40 10.80
CA ALA A 43 11.98 9.79 10.94
C ALA A 43 10.87 10.50 10.13
N LEU A 44 11.06 11.77 9.77
CA LEU A 44 10.11 12.50 8.92
C LEU A 44 9.97 11.85 7.53
N TRP A 45 11.01 11.21 7.03
CA TRP A 45 10.99 10.48 5.76
C TRP A 45 10.05 9.25 5.78
N TRP A 46 9.57 8.86 6.96
CA TRP A 46 8.56 7.82 7.09
C TRP A 46 7.25 8.20 6.39
N LEU A 47 6.89 9.48 6.36
CA LEU A 47 5.67 9.96 5.71
C LEU A 47 5.69 9.66 4.20
N PRO A 48 6.66 10.15 3.42
CA PRO A 48 6.71 9.84 2.00
C PRO A 48 6.99 8.36 1.72
N ALA A 49 7.75 7.67 2.55
CA ALA A 49 7.99 6.23 2.39
C ALA A 49 6.68 5.43 2.52
N ASN A 50 5.86 5.75 3.50
CA ASN A 50 4.57 5.11 3.70
C ASN A 50 3.56 5.48 2.61
N ALA A 51 3.54 6.75 2.19
CA ALA A 51 2.73 7.19 1.06
C ALA A 51 3.08 6.42 -0.22
N LEU A 52 4.37 6.26 -0.52
CA LEU A 52 4.86 5.49 -1.67
C LEU A 52 4.46 4.00 -1.57
N ALA A 53 4.66 3.40 -0.40
CA ALA A 53 4.32 2.00 -0.18
C ALA A 53 2.84 1.72 -0.49
N TRP A 54 1.95 2.57 -0.01
CA TRP A 54 0.51 2.43 -0.24
C TRP A 54 0.05 2.90 -1.62
N ALA A 55 0.76 3.85 -2.24
CA ALA A 55 0.54 4.21 -3.64
C ALA A 55 0.77 3.04 -4.59
N ILE A 56 1.67 2.12 -4.22
CA ILE A 56 1.92 0.87 -4.94
C ILE A 56 0.96 -0.23 -4.47
N GLY A 57 0.78 -0.36 -3.16
CA GLY A 57 0.00 -1.44 -2.56
C GLY A 57 -1.49 -1.38 -2.88
N MET A 58 -2.10 -0.20 -2.86
CA MET A 58 -3.54 -0.07 -3.10
C MET A 58 -3.97 -0.40 -4.53
N PRO A 59 -3.30 0.07 -5.59
CA PRO A 59 -3.62 -0.36 -6.95
C PRO A 59 -3.48 -1.88 -7.14
N TRP A 60 -2.47 -2.49 -6.53
CA TRP A 60 -2.29 -3.93 -6.56
C TRP A 60 -3.48 -4.65 -5.92
N ILE A 61 -3.94 -4.20 -4.74
CA ILE A 61 -5.07 -4.80 -4.04
C ILE A 61 -6.35 -4.63 -4.86
N PHE A 62 -6.61 -3.45 -5.42
CA PHE A 62 -7.79 -3.20 -6.24
C PHE A 62 -7.80 -4.06 -7.51
N TRP A 63 -6.66 -4.19 -8.18
CA TRP A 63 -6.54 -5.08 -9.32
C TRP A 63 -6.78 -6.55 -8.92
N LEU A 64 -6.19 -6.99 -7.82
CA LEU A 64 -6.33 -8.34 -7.29
C LEU A 64 -7.80 -8.66 -6.98
N VAL A 65 -8.51 -7.75 -6.34
CA VAL A 65 -9.95 -7.89 -6.07
C VAL A 65 -10.71 -8.02 -7.39
N GLY A 66 -10.40 -7.17 -8.37
CA GLY A 66 -11.06 -7.19 -9.68
C GLY A 66 -10.91 -8.52 -10.43
N VAL A 67 -9.78 -9.21 -10.28
CA VAL A 67 -9.54 -10.48 -10.98
C VAL A 67 -9.90 -11.73 -10.18
N THR A 68 -10.10 -11.61 -8.87
CA THR A 68 -10.34 -12.78 -8.00
C THR A 68 -11.73 -12.82 -7.37
N VAL A 69 -12.37 -11.66 -7.18
CA VAL A 69 -13.70 -11.58 -6.56
C VAL A 69 -14.77 -11.45 -7.65
N GLY A 70 -15.71 -12.38 -7.68
CA GLY A 70 -16.78 -12.41 -8.65
C GLY A 70 -17.93 -13.32 -8.19
N GLU A 71 -18.94 -13.46 -9.05
CA GLU A 71 -20.14 -14.24 -8.75
C GLU A 71 -19.85 -15.74 -8.56
N HIS A 72 -18.81 -16.24 -9.21
CA HIS A 72 -18.40 -17.65 -9.15
C HIS A 72 -17.05 -17.78 -8.48
N GLN A 73 -17.06 -17.87 -7.15
CA GLN A 73 -15.85 -18.07 -6.35
C GLN A 73 -15.37 -19.52 -6.46
N THR A 74 -14.15 -19.71 -6.96
CA THR A 74 -13.50 -21.01 -7.05
C THR A 74 -12.39 -21.14 -5.99
N ALA A 75 -12.00 -22.37 -5.66
CA ALA A 75 -10.88 -22.60 -4.75
C ALA A 75 -9.58 -21.94 -5.26
N SER A 76 -9.33 -21.98 -6.58
CA SER A 76 -8.18 -21.34 -7.21
C SER A 76 -8.22 -19.81 -7.08
N ALA A 77 -9.41 -19.19 -7.15
CA ALA A 77 -9.57 -17.75 -6.93
C ALA A 77 -9.20 -17.35 -5.49
N TYR A 78 -9.60 -18.14 -4.49
CA TYR A 78 -9.22 -17.91 -3.10
C TYR A 78 -7.71 -18.03 -2.90
N VAL A 79 -7.09 -19.08 -3.45
CA VAL A 79 -5.63 -19.26 -3.37
C VAL A 79 -4.90 -18.10 -4.02
N LEU A 80 -5.33 -17.67 -5.20
CA LEU A 80 -4.76 -16.52 -5.91
C LEU A 80 -4.92 -15.24 -5.11
N PHE A 81 -6.07 -15.02 -4.49
CA PHE A 81 -6.33 -13.86 -3.65
C PHE A 81 -5.40 -13.81 -2.44
N VAL A 82 -5.29 -14.91 -1.70
CA VAL A 82 -4.41 -15.00 -0.52
C VAL A 82 -2.94 -14.82 -0.92
N ALA A 83 -2.49 -15.49 -2.00
CA ALA A 83 -1.14 -15.32 -2.51
C ALA A 83 -0.87 -13.88 -2.96
N GLY A 84 -1.83 -13.25 -3.63
CA GLY A 84 -1.75 -11.86 -4.06
C GLY A 84 -1.69 -10.87 -2.89
N LEU A 85 -2.40 -11.13 -1.79
CA LEU A 85 -2.27 -10.34 -0.55
C LEU A 85 -0.86 -10.49 0.06
N GLY A 86 -0.30 -11.69 0.00
CA GLY A 86 1.09 -11.93 0.41
C GLY A 86 2.08 -11.09 -0.40
N VAL A 87 1.89 -10.99 -1.72
CA VAL A 87 2.69 -10.13 -2.59
C VAL A 87 2.52 -8.66 -2.22
N ALA A 88 1.29 -8.20 -1.96
CA ALA A 88 1.04 -6.83 -1.50
C ALA A 88 1.80 -6.52 -0.22
N GLY A 89 1.75 -7.42 0.76
CA GLY A 89 2.51 -7.30 2.01
C GLY A 89 4.02 -7.27 1.79
N ALA A 90 4.53 -8.08 0.87
CA ALA A 90 5.94 -8.09 0.51
C ALA A 90 6.39 -6.77 -0.15
N LEU A 91 5.57 -6.21 -1.06
CA LEU A 91 5.86 -4.93 -1.71
C LEU A 91 5.87 -3.78 -0.71
N VAL A 92 4.83 -3.66 0.12
CA VAL A 92 4.74 -2.63 1.16
C VAL A 92 5.86 -2.81 2.18
N GLY A 93 6.10 -4.03 2.62
CA GLY A 93 7.16 -4.38 3.56
C GLY A 93 8.55 -4.10 3.02
N ALA A 94 8.80 -4.30 1.73
CA ALA A 94 10.07 -3.98 1.09
C ALA A 94 10.37 -2.47 1.13
N VAL A 95 9.38 -1.63 0.84
CA VAL A 95 9.52 -0.17 0.92
C VAL A 95 9.81 0.27 2.36
N HIS A 96 9.03 -0.22 3.32
CA HIS A 96 9.23 0.08 4.74
C HIS A 96 10.57 -0.44 5.27
N GLY A 97 10.92 -1.68 4.91
CA GLY A 97 12.20 -2.27 5.30
C GLY A 97 13.40 -1.52 4.74
N ALA A 98 13.34 -1.12 3.46
CA ALA A 98 14.38 -0.31 2.84
C ALA A 98 14.57 1.04 3.56
N PHE A 99 13.46 1.68 3.96
CA PHE A 99 13.51 2.90 4.76
C PHE A 99 14.18 2.65 6.11
N LEU A 100 13.73 1.64 6.85
CA LEU A 100 14.27 1.33 8.18
C LEU A 100 15.77 1.03 8.14
N VAL A 101 16.20 0.25 7.16
CA VAL A 101 17.62 -0.13 7.03
C VAL A 101 18.49 1.06 6.62
N ARG A 102 18.03 1.89 5.69
CA ARG A 102 18.84 2.98 5.13
C ARG A 102 18.83 4.24 5.98
N VAL A 103 17.73 4.54 6.64
CA VAL A 103 17.54 5.80 7.35
C VAL A 103 17.70 5.65 8.86
N LEU A 104 17.15 4.61 9.47
CA LEU A 104 17.15 4.44 10.93
C LEU A 104 18.22 3.46 11.44
N ALA A 105 18.50 2.38 10.73
CA ALA A 105 19.46 1.37 11.20
C ALA A 105 20.88 1.89 11.45
N PRO A 106 21.44 2.86 10.69
CA PRO A 106 22.74 3.42 11.00
C PRO A 106 22.83 4.02 12.40
N LYS A 107 21.76 4.68 12.86
CA LYS A 107 21.67 5.24 14.21
C LYS A 107 21.68 4.14 15.27
N TRP A 108 20.94 3.06 15.05
CA TRP A 108 20.88 1.94 15.99
C TRP A 108 22.22 1.18 16.09
N ARG A 109 22.97 1.10 14.99
CA ARG A 109 24.30 0.47 14.99
C ARG A 109 25.36 1.32 15.70
N ALA A 110 25.19 2.62 15.73
CA ALA A 110 26.10 3.55 16.40
C ALA A 110 25.86 3.63 17.93
N ALA A 111 24.70 3.18 18.39
CA ALA A 111 24.38 3.07 19.81
C ALA A 111 24.90 1.74 20.37
#